data_f40109635df27407df1ac89231e32bc6
#
_entry.id   f40109635df27407df1ac89231e32bc6
#
_cell.length_a   1.000
_cell.length_b   1.000
_cell.length_c   1.000
_cell.angle_alpha   90.00
_cell.angle_beta   90.00
_cell.angle_gamma   90.00
#
_symmetry.space_group_name_H-M   'P 1'
#
loop_
_entity.id
_entity.type
_entity.pdbx_description
1 polymer ?
#
loop_
_entity_poly.entity_id
_entity_poly.type
_entity_poly.pdbx_seq_one_letter_code
_entity_poly.pdbx_strand_id
1 'polypeptide(L)'
;YELITSDIAAFVLDQGLESFYLMGHSLGGKAAAHFALQYPEKVSKLIILDIAMKAYPPHHEVYFKAMRSMDLDKITTRAEADAWLLPDIPTVAVRQFILKNLVRDGEGKFRWKFNLESLYTNYNYINVAVESTQAFPHPVLVISGEYSSYIQPKDIIEMKALFPLMHNVMIREAGHWIHADQPGRLKEVILKFLGTA
;
A
#
# COMPACT_ATOMS: atom_id res chain seq x y z
N TYR A 1 11.47 0.84 6.32
CA TYR A 1 10.62 -0.36 6.31
C TYR A 1 10.85 -1.26 7.53
N GLU A 2 12.01 -1.17 8.20
CA GLU A 2 12.38 -2.04 9.34
C GLU A 2 11.30 -2.07 10.43
N LEU A 3 10.78 -0.91 10.86
CA LEU A 3 9.73 -0.83 11.88
C LEU A 3 8.44 -1.51 11.44
N ILE A 4 8.01 -1.30 10.19
CA ILE A 4 6.80 -1.96 9.65
C ILE A 4 7.01 -3.48 9.60
N THR A 5 8.19 -3.91 9.20
CA THR A 5 8.55 -5.34 9.17
C THR A 5 8.58 -5.93 10.57
N SER A 6 9.08 -5.20 11.57
CA SER A 6 9.05 -5.63 12.98
C SER A 6 7.62 -5.79 13.49
N ASP A 7 6.72 -4.87 13.13
CA ASP A 7 5.30 -4.97 13.50
C ASP A 7 4.63 -6.19 12.83
N ILE A 8 4.93 -6.45 11.55
CA ILE A 8 4.44 -7.65 10.86
C ILE A 8 4.99 -8.91 11.55
N ALA A 9 6.28 -8.95 11.91
CA ALA A 9 6.90 -10.08 12.58
C ALA A 9 6.26 -10.34 13.95
N ALA A 10 6.01 -9.29 14.73
CA ALA A 10 5.32 -9.40 16.01
C ALA A 10 3.90 -9.96 15.84
N PHE A 11 3.15 -9.49 14.86
CA PHE A 11 1.82 -10.01 14.54
C PHE A 11 1.87 -11.49 14.13
N VAL A 12 2.80 -11.87 13.25
CA VAL A 12 2.99 -13.27 12.81
C VAL A 12 3.29 -14.19 13.99
N LEU A 13 4.13 -13.74 14.92
CA LEU A 13 4.46 -14.48 16.14
C LEU A 13 3.24 -14.61 17.06
N ASP A 14 2.52 -13.52 17.32
CA ASP A 14 1.32 -13.50 18.16
C ASP A 14 0.23 -14.43 17.64
N GLN A 15 0.05 -14.48 16.31
CA GLN A 15 -0.92 -15.36 15.66
C GLN A 15 -0.43 -16.80 15.45
N GLY A 16 0.80 -17.13 15.83
CA GLY A 16 1.36 -18.47 15.68
C GLY A 16 1.49 -18.93 14.21
N LEU A 17 1.67 -18.00 13.26
CA LEU A 17 1.75 -18.32 11.84
C LEU A 17 3.13 -18.87 11.50
N GLU A 18 3.19 -20.10 11.00
CA GLU A 18 4.44 -20.73 10.57
C GLU A 18 4.81 -20.35 9.13
N SER A 19 3.85 -20.46 8.21
CA SER A 19 4.00 -20.07 6.80
C SER A 19 2.66 -19.58 6.24
N PHE A 20 2.70 -18.54 5.41
CA PHE A 20 1.48 -17.91 4.89
C PHE A 20 1.71 -17.27 3.52
N TYR A 21 0.62 -16.86 2.88
CA TYR A 21 0.63 -16.01 1.70
C TYR A 21 0.55 -14.55 2.15
N LEU A 22 1.43 -13.71 1.62
CA LEU A 22 1.47 -12.29 1.96
C LEU A 22 1.12 -11.45 0.75
N MET A 23 0.17 -10.52 0.94
CA MET A 23 -0.24 -9.60 -0.11
C MET A 23 -0.18 -8.16 0.40
N GLY A 24 0.35 -7.27 -0.43
CA GLY A 24 0.35 -5.84 -0.12
C GLY A 24 0.07 -4.97 -1.34
N HIS A 25 -0.63 -3.86 -1.13
CA HIS A 25 -0.91 -2.85 -2.15
C HIS A 25 -0.11 -1.58 -1.86
N SER A 26 0.51 -1.01 -2.88
CA SER A 26 1.24 0.26 -2.78
C SER A 26 2.31 0.20 -1.68
N LEU A 27 2.30 1.11 -0.71
CA LEU A 27 3.19 1.06 0.47
C LEU A 27 3.17 -0.31 1.16
N GLY A 28 1.98 -0.91 1.30
CA GLY A 28 1.83 -2.27 1.85
C GLY A 28 2.52 -3.33 0.99
N GLY A 29 2.62 -3.13 -0.33
CA GLY A 29 3.37 -3.99 -1.24
C GLY A 29 4.88 -3.93 -1.00
N LYS A 30 5.43 -2.74 -0.74
CA LYS A 30 6.83 -2.58 -0.35
C LYS A 30 7.12 -3.16 1.03
N ALA A 31 6.22 -2.97 2.00
CA ALA A 31 6.32 -3.56 3.33
C ALA A 31 6.28 -5.10 3.26
N ALA A 32 5.36 -5.66 2.47
CA ALA A 32 5.27 -7.10 2.25
C ALA A 32 6.53 -7.67 1.57
N ALA A 33 7.07 -6.97 0.58
CA ALA A 33 8.30 -7.34 -0.10
C ALA A 33 9.50 -7.31 0.86
N HIS A 34 9.63 -6.24 1.65
CA HIS A 34 10.70 -6.11 2.63
C HIS A 34 10.62 -7.21 3.69
N PHE A 35 9.41 -7.51 4.20
CA PHE A 35 9.21 -8.63 5.13
C PHE A 35 9.60 -9.97 4.49
N ALA A 36 9.13 -10.26 3.27
CA ALA A 36 9.41 -11.52 2.58
C ALA A 36 10.93 -11.72 2.31
N LEU A 37 11.66 -10.64 2.01
CA LEU A 37 13.11 -10.68 1.83
C LEU A 37 13.87 -10.94 3.14
N GLN A 38 13.34 -10.50 4.29
CA GLN A 38 13.96 -10.72 5.61
C GLN A 38 13.56 -12.05 6.25
N TYR A 39 12.34 -12.55 6.00
CA TYR A 39 11.79 -13.77 6.58
C TYR A 39 11.24 -14.68 5.46
N PRO A 40 12.10 -15.12 4.51
CA PRO A 40 11.64 -15.89 3.35
C PRO A 40 10.98 -17.23 3.75
N GLU A 41 11.38 -17.83 4.85
CA GLU A 41 10.78 -19.06 5.35
C GLU A 41 9.33 -18.93 5.83
N LYS A 42 8.91 -17.69 6.16
CA LYS A 42 7.54 -17.38 6.61
C LYS A 42 6.56 -17.15 5.45
N VAL A 43 7.06 -16.75 4.28
CA VAL A 43 6.22 -16.35 3.16
C VAL A 43 6.31 -17.35 2.02
N SER A 44 5.31 -18.20 1.86
CA SER A 44 5.29 -19.23 0.80
C SER A 44 4.88 -18.67 -0.58
N LYS A 45 4.11 -17.57 -0.63
CA LYS A 45 3.79 -16.82 -1.85
C LYS A 45 3.65 -15.33 -1.52
N LEU A 46 4.19 -14.48 -2.38
CA LEU A 46 4.10 -13.02 -2.24
C LEU A 46 3.27 -12.42 -3.39
N ILE A 47 2.36 -11.50 -3.06
CA ILE A 47 1.57 -10.75 -4.05
C ILE A 47 1.79 -9.26 -3.84
N ILE A 48 2.25 -8.57 -4.86
CA ILE A 48 2.53 -7.14 -4.86
C ILE A 48 1.55 -6.45 -5.81
N LEU A 49 0.73 -5.54 -5.28
CA LEU A 49 -0.23 -4.79 -6.06
C LEU A 49 0.29 -3.36 -6.32
N ASP A 50 0.52 -3.07 -7.57
CA ASP A 50 0.77 -1.78 -8.19
C ASP A 50 1.84 -0.90 -7.52
N ILE A 51 2.99 -1.49 -7.21
CA ILE A 51 4.16 -0.80 -6.70
C ILE A 51 5.45 -1.52 -7.14
N ALA A 52 6.48 -0.76 -7.51
CA ALA A 52 7.83 -1.27 -7.72
C ALA A 52 8.71 -1.06 -6.49
N MET A 53 9.87 -1.74 -6.45
CA MET A 53 10.80 -1.67 -5.31
C MET A 53 11.71 -0.44 -5.32
N LYS A 54 11.63 0.41 -6.34
CA LYS A 54 12.39 1.67 -6.47
C LYS A 54 11.98 2.72 -5.43
N ALA A 55 12.80 3.76 -5.26
CA ALA A 55 12.39 4.98 -4.58
C ALA A 55 11.37 5.77 -5.42
N TYR A 56 10.44 6.43 -4.75
CA TYR A 56 9.46 7.32 -5.36
C TYR A 56 9.65 8.75 -4.88
N PRO A 57 9.46 9.76 -5.76
CA PRO A 57 9.47 11.15 -5.33
C PRO A 57 8.30 11.42 -4.38
N PRO A 58 8.46 12.33 -3.41
CA PRO A 58 7.40 12.71 -2.47
C PRO A 58 6.34 13.57 -3.17
N HIS A 59 5.25 12.95 -3.61
CA HIS A 59 4.14 13.64 -4.32
C HIS A 59 2.82 13.70 -3.53
N HIS A 60 2.80 13.18 -2.29
CA HIS A 60 1.61 13.21 -1.44
C HIS A 60 1.65 14.34 -0.39
N GLU A 61 2.65 15.22 -0.40
CA GLU A 61 2.78 16.31 0.59
C GLU A 61 1.55 17.22 0.64
N VAL A 62 0.91 17.46 -0.51
CA VAL A 62 -0.31 18.26 -0.58
C VAL A 62 -1.43 17.65 0.27
N TYR A 63 -1.54 16.31 0.29
CA TYR A 63 -2.55 15.61 1.09
C TYR A 63 -2.27 15.75 2.59
N PHE A 64 -1.00 15.62 2.99
CA PHE A 64 -0.61 15.85 4.38
C PHE A 64 -0.88 17.27 4.82
N LYS A 65 -0.53 18.27 4.01
CA LYS A 65 -0.80 19.68 4.31
C LYS A 65 -2.30 19.94 4.48
N ALA A 66 -3.12 19.44 3.56
CA ALA A 66 -4.57 19.59 3.62
C ALA A 66 -5.19 18.93 4.87
N MET A 67 -4.74 17.73 5.22
CA MET A 67 -5.21 17.04 6.43
C MET A 67 -4.76 17.73 7.72
N ARG A 68 -3.52 18.20 7.79
CA ARG A 68 -2.95 18.87 8.98
C ARG A 68 -3.53 20.27 9.21
N SER A 69 -3.91 20.97 8.15
CA SER A 69 -4.54 22.28 8.27
C SER A 69 -5.99 22.22 8.75
N MET A 70 -6.63 21.04 8.72
CA MET A 70 -8.02 20.87 9.12
C MET A 70 -8.19 21.04 10.63
N ASP A 71 -8.93 22.06 11.05
CA ASP A 71 -9.30 22.28 12.44
C ASP A 71 -10.44 21.31 12.83
N LEU A 72 -10.08 20.15 13.38
CA LEU A 72 -11.02 19.08 13.69
C LEU A 72 -12.01 19.45 14.80
N ASP A 73 -11.72 20.46 15.64
CA ASP A 73 -12.65 20.95 16.66
C ASP A 73 -13.80 21.77 16.03
N LYS A 74 -13.60 22.32 14.83
CA LYS A 74 -14.63 23.08 14.09
C LYS A 74 -15.40 22.22 13.09
N ILE A 75 -14.90 21.05 12.73
CA ILE A 75 -15.56 20.15 11.78
C ILE A 75 -16.60 19.32 12.51
N THR A 76 -17.87 19.46 12.12
CA THR A 76 -18.99 18.72 12.73
C THR A 76 -19.56 17.63 11.85
N THR A 77 -19.36 17.73 10.54
CA THR A 77 -19.85 16.77 9.53
C THR A 77 -18.74 16.32 8.56
N ARG A 78 -18.93 15.12 7.97
CA ARG A 78 -18.05 14.66 6.89
C ARG A 78 -18.12 15.55 5.62
N ALA A 79 -19.27 16.18 5.39
CA ALA A 79 -19.44 17.10 4.27
C ALA A 79 -18.57 18.35 4.44
N GLU A 80 -18.49 18.90 5.64
CA GLU A 80 -17.57 20.01 5.96
C GLU A 80 -16.11 19.58 5.78
N ALA A 81 -15.73 18.39 6.23
CA ALA A 81 -14.38 17.86 6.01
C ALA A 81 -14.06 17.66 4.52
N ASP A 82 -15.01 17.18 3.71
CA ASP A 82 -14.85 17.06 2.25
C ASP A 82 -14.68 18.43 1.59
N ALA A 83 -15.48 19.41 1.99
CA ALA A 83 -15.38 20.79 1.50
C ALA A 83 -14.03 21.43 1.89
N TRP A 84 -13.49 21.13 3.08
CA TRP A 84 -12.18 21.60 3.51
C TRP A 84 -11.05 21.07 2.61
N LEU A 85 -11.12 19.78 2.25
CA LEU A 85 -10.11 19.13 1.42
C LEU A 85 -10.20 19.52 -0.07
N LEU A 86 -11.35 20.00 -0.54
CA LEU A 86 -11.63 20.22 -1.96
C LEU A 86 -10.62 21.14 -2.67
N PRO A 87 -10.16 22.29 -2.10
CA PRO A 87 -9.23 23.19 -2.78
C PRO A 87 -7.88 22.54 -3.12
N ASP A 88 -7.37 21.69 -2.21
CA ASP A 88 -6.06 21.04 -2.36
C ASP A 88 -6.17 19.67 -3.02
N ILE A 89 -7.32 19.01 -2.91
CA ILE A 89 -7.57 17.65 -3.39
C ILE A 89 -8.84 17.62 -4.24
N PRO A 90 -8.78 18.04 -5.52
CA PRO A 90 -9.97 18.13 -6.37
C PRO A 90 -10.61 16.79 -6.72
N THR A 91 -9.82 15.68 -6.67
CA THR A 91 -10.30 14.35 -7.03
C THR A 91 -11.19 13.76 -5.92
N VAL A 92 -12.48 13.61 -6.21
CA VAL A 92 -13.48 13.09 -5.25
C VAL A 92 -13.07 11.75 -4.65
N ALA A 93 -12.62 10.80 -5.47
CA ALA A 93 -12.24 9.47 -5.01
C ALA A 93 -11.10 9.51 -3.98
N VAL A 94 -10.11 10.41 -4.17
CA VAL A 94 -9.00 10.61 -3.21
C VAL A 94 -9.52 11.19 -1.90
N ARG A 95 -10.38 12.23 -1.94
CA ARG A 95 -10.96 12.80 -0.72
C ARG A 95 -11.77 11.76 0.05
N GLN A 96 -12.62 11.00 -0.64
CA GLN A 96 -13.43 9.95 -0.01
C GLN A 96 -12.55 8.85 0.60
N PHE A 97 -11.44 8.49 -0.04
CA PHE A 97 -10.47 7.54 0.52
C PHE A 97 -9.82 8.09 1.79
N ILE A 98 -9.37 9.34 1.79
CA ILE A 98 -8.80 10.01 2.98
C ILE A 98 -9.82 10.05 4.12
N LEU A 99 -11.05 10.47 3.83
CA LEU A 99 -12.12 10.61 4.81
C LEU A 99 -12.61 9.29 5.43
N LYS A 100 -12.30 8.12 4.84
CA LYS A 100 -12.53 6.83 5.52
C LYS A 100 -11.74 6.72 6.83
N ASN A 101 -10.65 7.47 6.95
CA ASN A 101 -9.83 7.52 8.16
C ASN A 101 -10.20 8.65 9.12
N LEU A 102 -11.20 9.46 8.79
CA LEU A 102 -11.77 10.44 9.72
C LEU A 102 -12.86 9.75 10.54
N VAL A 103 -12.62 9.53 11.83
CA VAL A 103 -13.52 8.80 12.72
C VAL A 103 -13.93 9.69 13.88
N ARG A 104 -15.04 9.34 14.56
CA ARG A 104 -15.40 9.99 15.81
C ARG A 104 -14.77 9.24 16.99
N ASP A 105 -14.30 9.99 17.96
CA ASP A 105 -13.85 9.45 19.26
C ASP A 105 -15.03 9.19 20.20
N GLY A 106 -14.73 8.81 21.46
CA GLY A 106 -15.75 8.55 22.48
C GLY A 106 -16.56 9.78 22.91
N GLU A 107 -16.12 10.98 22.63
CA GLU A 107 -16.82 12.25 22.90
C GLU A 107 -17.59 12.77 21.66
N GLY A 108 -17.52 12.04 20.55
CA GLY A 108 -18.18 12.40 19.30
C GLY A 108 -17.39 13.40 18.43
N LYS A 109 -16.17 13.79 18.82
CA LYS A 109 -15.29 14.67 18.05
C LYS A 109 -14.59 13.92 16.93
N PHE A 110 -14.32 14.59 15.82
CA PHE A 110 -13.55 14.00 14.74
C PHE A 110 -12.06 13.90 15.10
N ARG A 111 -11.46 12.77 14.71
CA ARG A 111 -10.02 12.53 14.74
C ARG A 111 -9.58 11.69 13.57
N TRP A 112 -8.32 11.79 13.21
CA TRP A 112 -7.72 10.85 12.27
C TRP A 112 -7.49 9.49 12.95
N LYS A 113 -7.84 8.40 12.27
CA LYS A 113 -7.67 7.02 12.78
C LYS A 113 -6.18 6.65 12.92
N PHE A 114 -5.35 7.17 12.03
CA PHE A 114 -3.90 6.98 12.03
C PHE A 114 -3.17 8.17 12.65
N ASN A 115 -1.89 7.99 13.00
CA ASN A 115 -1.04 9.06 13.50
C ASN A 115 -0.53 9.91 12.31
N LEU A 116 -1.27 10.97 11.97
CA LEU A 116 -0.97 11.87 10.86
C LEU A 116 0.41 12.53 10.99
N GLU A 117 0.75 12.99 12.21
CA GLU A 117 2.02 13.67 12.45
C GLU A 117 3.21 12.72 12.29
N SER A 118 3.10 11.51 12.81
CA SER A 118 4.13 10.48 12.62
C SER A 118 4.33 10.15 11.14
N LEU A 119 3.24 9.97 10.38
CA LEU A 119 3.33 9.71 8.94
C LEU A 119 3.94 10.87 8.18
N TYR A 120 3.56 12.11 8.49
CA TYR A 120 4.13 13.30 7.85
C TYR A 120 5.62 13.44 8.13
N THR A 121 6.02 13.32 9.41
CA THR A 121 7.43 13.44 9.83
C THR A 121 8.31 12.37 9.18
N ASN A 122 7.78 11.16 8.99
CA ASN A 122 8.50 10.04 8.43
C ASN A 122 8.22 9.81 6.94
N TYR A 123 7.55 10.75 6.26
CA TYR A 123 7.09 10.55 4.88
C TYR A 123 8.23 10.20 3.90
N ASN A 124 9.39 10.80 4.07
CA ASN A 124 10.54 10.50 3.20
C ASN A 124 11.04 9.06 3.37
N TYR A 125 10.94 8.47 4.56
CA TYR A 125 11.40 7.11 4.84
C TYR A 125 10.48 6.03 4.25
N ILE A 126 9.22 6.34 3.94
CA ILE A 126 8.30 5.39 3.29
C ILE A 126 8.39 5.42 1.75
N ASN A 127 9.11 6.40 1.18
CA ASN A 127 9.31 6.52 -0.27
C ASN A 127 10.62 5.90 -0.78
N VAL A 128 11.49 5.43 0.12
CA VAL A 128 12.79 4.84 -0.25
C VAL A 128 12.64 3.52 -1.03
N ALA A 129 13.69 3.10 -1.72
CA ALA A 129 13.73 1.78 -2.36
C ALA A 129 13.67 0.65 -1.32
N VAL A 130 13.19 -0.51 -1.75
CA VAL A 130 13.38 -1.79 -1.03
C VAL A 130 14.56 -2.49 -1.69
N GLU A 131 15.62 -2.69 -0.92
CA GLU A 131 16.87 -3.31 -1.36
C GLU A 131 17.15 -4.55 -0.54
N SER A 132 17.82 -5.52 -1.15
CA SER A 132 18.33 -6.72 -0.48
C SER A 132 19.50 -7.30 -1.25
N THR A 133 20.46 -7.87 -0.53
CA THR A 133 21.55 -8.65 -1.10
C THR A 133 21.16 -10.09 -1.41
N GLN A 134 20.00 -10.53 -0.92
CA GLN A 134 19.45 -11.86 -1.14
C GLN A 134 18.15 -11.78 -1.94
N ALA A 135 17.95 -12.72 -2.85
CA ALA A 135 16.71 -12.88 -3.58
C ALA A 135 15.68 -13.68 -2.77
N PHE A 136 14.41 -13.35 -2.93
CA PHE A 136 13.31 -14.13 -2.37
C PHE A 136 13.07 -15.40 -3.20
N PRO A 137 13.18 -16.61 -2.60
CA PRO A 137 13.25 -17.87 -3.35
C PRO A 137 11.88 -18.47 -3.70
N HIS A 138 10.78 -17.83 -3.32
CA HIS A 138 9.43 -18.37 -3.52
C HIS A 138 8.66 -17.61 -4.61
N PRO A 139 7.50 -18.14 -5.10
CA PRO A 139 6.72 -17.50 -6.14
C PRO A 139 6.22 -16.11 -5.75
N VAL A 140 6.35 -15.16 -6.70
CA VAL A 140 5.87 -13.78 -6.56
C VAL A 140 4.94 -13.44 -7.70
N LEU A 141 3.80 -12.82 -7.38
CA LEU A 141 2.89 -12.23 -8.36
C LEU A 141 2.91 -10.71 -8.21
N VAL A 142 3.31 -10.02 -9.27
CA VAL A 142 3.20 -8.56 -9.36
C VAL A 142 2.02 -8.22 -10.26
N ILE A 143 1.09 -7.43 -9.75
CA ILE A 143 -0.10 -7.00 -10.51
C ILE A 143 -0.04 -5.49 -10.68
N SER A 144 -0.17 -4.99 -11.91
CA SER A 144 -0.24 -3.56 -12.22
C SER A 144 -1.56 -3.19 -12.89
N GLY A 145 -2.00 -1.95 -12.73
CA GLY A 145 -3.10 -1.37 -13.49
C GLY A 145 -2.61 -0.77 -14.81
N GLU A 146 -3.40 -0.93 -15.90
CA GLU A 146 -3.07 -0.39 -17.21
C GLU A 146 -2.86 1.12 -17.22
N TYR A 147 -3.65 1.85 -16.42
CA TYR A 147 -3.59 3.32 -16.32
C TYR A 147 -2.71 3.81 -15.18
N SER A 148 -2.02 2.89 -14.48
CA SER A 148 -1.10 3.23 -13.40
C SER A 148 0.30 3.53 -13.92
N SER A 149 0.94 4.55 -13.36
CA SER A 149 2.34 4.90 -13.64
C SER A 149 3.33 4.37 -12.60
N TYR A 150 2.86 3.65 -11.58
CA TYR A 150 3.72 3.19 -10.49
C TYR A 150 4.73 2.12 -10.91
N ILE A 151 4.35 1.24 -11.83
CA ILE A 151 5.25 0.22 -12.36
C ILE A 151 5.50 0.50 -13.85
N GLN A 152 6.77 0.65 -14.21
CA GLN A 152 7.21 0.82 -15.59
C GLN A 152 7.89 -0.46 -16.09
N PRO A 153 7.99 -0.68 -17.42
CA PRO A 153 8.65 -1.89 -17.97
C PRO A 153 10.05 -2.16 -17.41
N LYS A 154 10.85 -1.10 -17.19
CA LYS A 154 12.19 -1.21 -16.60
C LYS A 154 12.16 -1.73 -15.16
N ASP A 155 11.13 -1.32 -14.39
CA ASP A 155 10.99 -1.72 -12.99
C ASP A 155 10.74 -3.24 -12.87
N ILE A 156 10.01 -3.83 -13.83
CA ILE A 156 9.79 -5.28 -13.91
C ILE A 156 11.12 -6.02 -14.12
N ILE A 157 12.03 -5.46 -14.92
CA ILE A 157 13.34 -6.05 -15.16
C ILE A 157 14.18 -5.99 -13.88
N GLU A 158 14.19 -4.83 -13.20
CA GLU A 158 14.95 -4.61 -11.98
C GLU A 158 14.43 -5.49 -10.82
N MET A 159 13.11 -5.63 -10.69
CA MET A 159 12.50 -6.47 -9.66
C MET A 159 12.85 -7.96 -9.78
N LYS A 160 13.18 -8.45 -10.96
CA LYS A 160 13.60 -9.86 -11.15
C LYS A 160 14.88 -10.22 -10.39
N ALA A 161 15.74 -9.26 -10.09
CA ALA A 161 16.91 -9.51 -9.26
C ALA A 161 16.54 -9.87 -7.83
N LEU A 162 15.51 -9.24 -7.28
CA LEU A 162 14.98 -9.53 -5.93
C LEU A 162 14.03 -10.74 -5.94
N PHE A 163 13.31 -10.95 -7.05
CA PHE A 163 12.23 -11.93 -7.17
C PHE A 163 12.40 -12.79 -8.44
N PRO A 164 13.35 -13.74 -8.45
CA PRO A 164 13.63 -14.56 -9.67
C PRO A 164 12.43 -15.37 -10.17
N LEU A 165 11.54 -15.79 -9.26
CA LEU A 165 10.31 -16.54 -9.59
C LEU A 165 9.08 -15.64 -9.73
N MET A 166 9.30 -14.39 -10.17
CA MET A 166 8.24 -13.40 -10.35
C MET A 166 7.49 -13.60 -11.67
N HIS A 167 6.15 -13.59 -11.56
CA HIS A 167 5.23 -13.40 -12.68
C HIS A 167 4.62 -12.00 -12.57
N ASN A 168 4.43 -11.33 -13.71
CA ASN A 168 3.71 -10.05 -13.73
C ASN A 168 2.45 -10.14 -14.61
N VAL A 169 1.39 -9.49 -14.12
CA VAL A 169 0.10 -9.40 -14.80
C VAL A 169 -0.36 -7.95 -14.80
N MET A 170 -0.73 -7.42 -15.95
CA MET A 170 -1.37 -6.11 -16.06
C MET A 170 -2.89 -6.31 -16.17
N ILE A 171 -3.63 -5.61 -15.33
CA ILE A 171 -5.10 -5.60 -15.38
C ILE A 171 -5.56 -4.39 -16.20
N ARG A 172 -6.29 -4.67 -17.27
CA ARG A 172 -6.85 -3.64 -18.16
C ARG A 172 -7.90 -2.82 -17.45
N GLU A 173 -8.08 -1.58 -17.89
CA GLU A 173 -9.09 -0.64 -17.39
C GLU A 173 -8.99 -0.40 -15.86
N ALA A 174 -7.79 -0.53 -15.29
CA ALA A 174 -7.52 -0.28 -13.89
C ALA A 174 -6.41 0.76 -13.72
N GLY A 175 -6.58 1.67 -12.77
CA GLY A 175 -5.54 2.56 -12.27
C GLY A 175 -4.81 1.96 -11.06
N HIS A 176 -4.28 2.84 -10.21
CA HIS A 176 -3.60 2.43 -8.98
C HIS A 176 -4.50 1.64 -8.00
N TRP A 177 -5.79 1.91 -8.00
CA TRP A 177 -6.76 1.23 -7.12
C TRP A 177 -7.42 0.03 -7.82
N ILE A 178 -6.62 -0.91 -8.28
CA ILE A 178 -7.06 -2.10 -9.03
C ILE A 178 -8.23 -2.82 -8.33
N HIS A 179 -8.19 -2.90 -7.01
CA HIS A 179 -9.22 -3.54 -6.19
C HIS A 179 -10.56 -2.80 -6.19
N ALA A 180 -10.57 -1.52 -6.54
CA ALA A 180 -11.79 -0.73 -6.72
C ALA A 180 -12.25 -0.72 -8.18
N ASP A 181 -11.29 -0.61 -9.11
CA ASP A 181 -11.58 -0.49 -10.54
C ASP A 181 -12.00 -1.82 -11.17
N GLN A 182 -11.29 -2.91 -10.85
CA GLN A 182 -11.49 -4.24 -11.45
C GLN A 182 -11.45 -5.37 -10.40
N PRO A 183 -12.35 -5.38 -9.38
CA PRO A 183 -12.31 -6.34 -8.27
C PRO A 183 -12.49 -7.80 -8.71
N GLY A 184 -13.34 -8.03 -9.70
CA GLY A 184 -13.61 -9.37 -10.26
C GLY A 184 -12.37 -9.95 -10.93
N ARG A 185 -11.72 -9.17 -11.78
CA ARG A 185 -10.52 -9.59 -12.50
C ARG A 185 -9.33 -9.78 -11.55
N LEU A 186 -9.18 -8.88 -10.59
CA LEU A 186 -8.15 -9.00 -9.55
C LEU A 186 -8.31 -10.31 -8.77
N LYS A 187 -9.53 -10.61 -8.31
CA LYS A 187 -9.84 -11.85 -7.59
C LYS A 187 -9.47 -13.10 -8.43
N GLU A 188 -9.87 -13.14 -9.71
CA GLU A 188 -9.56 -14.27 -10.61
C GLU A 188 -8.04 -14.51 -10.71
N VAL A 189 -7.26 -13.45 -10.94
CA VAL A 189 -5.79 -13.52 -11.07
C VAL A 189 -5.15 -14.02 -9.78
N ILE A 190 -5.59 -13.51 -8.63
CA ILE A 190 -5.08 -13.92 -7.31
C ILE A 190 -5.40 -15.40 -7.05
N LEU A 191 -6.65 -15.83 -7.20
CA LEU A 191 -7.06 -17.20 -6.93
C LEU A 191 -6.32 -18.20 -7.82
N LYS A 192 -6.13 -17.86 -9.11
CA LYS A 192 -5.34 -18.68 -10.03
C LYS A 192 -3.88 -18.82 -9.56
N PHE A 193 -3.25 -17.73 -9.11
CA PHE A 193 -1.89 -17.77 -8.58
C PHE A 193 -1.79 -18.59 -7.29
N LEU A 194 -2.79 -18.51 -6.43
CA LEU A 194 -2.82 -19.26 -5.17
C LEU A 194 -3.09 -20.76 -5.40
N GLY A 195 -3.64 -21.15 -6.57
CA GLY A 195 -4.01 -22.53 -6.86
C GLY A 195 -5.36 -22.94 -6.25
N THR A 196 -6.25 -21.96 -6.02
CA THR A 196 -7.57 -22.14 -5.40
C THR A 196 -8.73 -21.81 -6.37
N ALA A 197 -8.41 -21.62 -7.66
CA ALA A 197 -9.37 -21.33 -8.73
C ALA A 197 -9.79 -22.62 -9.46
#